data_97e6669dcbcf562aa2513386813ace15
#
_entry.id   97e6669dcbcf562aa2513386813ace15
#
_cell.length_a   1.000
_cell.length_b   1.000
_cell.length_c   1.000
_cell.angle_alpha   90.00
_cell.angle_beta   90.00
_cell.angle_gamma   90.00
#
_symmetry.space_group_name_H-M   'P 1'
#
loop_
_entity.id
_entity.type
_entity.pdbx_description
1 polymer ?
#
loop_
_entity_poly.entity_id
_entity_poly.type
_entity_poly.pdbx_seq_one_letter_code
_entity_poly.pdbx_strand_id
1 'polypeptide(L)'
;MKLNKKEKNYLLSTLFKGYVIQCAICSVLIFGGTFLLGIMAEEILRKYVLYYYLYYRTVYLYIVAVIVWGGCIIYLTYLLLKKVVAYVYEVQAATGKMFDQNVSYIEMSPELSEIAANINQLKQEAESNARLAKENEQRKNDLIMYLAHDLKTPLSSVIGY
;
A
#
# COMPACT_ATOMS: atom_id res chain seq x y z
N MET A 1 -15.64 -7.10 8.90
CA MET A 1 -15.39 -5.65 8.76
C MET A 1 -15.27 -5.31 7.27
N LYS A 2 -16.24 -4.62 6.68
CA LYS A 2 -16.21 -4.24 5.24
C LYS A 2 -15.51 -2.89 5.18
N LEU A 3 -14.27 -2.86 4.70
CA LEU A 3 -13.60 -1.62 4.31
C LEU A 3 -14.55 -0.76 3.50
N ASN A 4 -14.73 0.48 3.92
CA ASN A 4 -15.65 1.40 3.26
C ASN A 4 -15.19 1.56 1.81
N LYS A 5 -16.09 1.25 0.87
CA LYS A 5 -15.83 1.27 -0.58
C LYS A 5 -15.26 2.62 -1.06
N LYS A 6 -15.50 3.68 -0.29
CA LYS A 6 -15.05 5.05 -0.56
C LYS A 6 -13.53 5.23 -0.32
N GLU A 7 -12.99 4.57 0.68
CA GLU A 7 -11.59 4.67 1.13
C GLU A 7 -10.64 3.84 0.26
N LYS A 8 -11.07 2.61 -0.09
CA LYS A 8 -10.34 1.77 -1.06
C LYS A 8 -10.17 2.49 -2.40
N ASN A 9 -11.18 3.26 -2.81
CA ASN A 9 -11.13 4.04 -4.04
C ASN A 9 -10.21 5.27 -3.93
N TYR A 10 -9.97 5.82 -2.74
CA TYR A 10 -9.14 7.00 -2.55
C TYR A 10 -7.65 6.70 -2.77
N LEU A 11 -7.10 5.68 -2.11
CA LEU A 11 -5.70 5.25 -2.29
C LEU A 11 -5.42 4.84 -3.74
N LEU A 12 -6.31 4.01 -4.30
CA LEU A 12 -6.18 3.58 -5.69
C LEU A 12 -6.28 4.77 -6.65
N SER A 13 -7.20 5.71 -6.39
CA SER A 13 -7.38 6.89 -7.24
C SER A 13 -6.20 7.85 -7.16
N THR A 14 -5.57 8.00 -6.01
CA THR A 14 -4.44 8.92 -5.82
C THR A 14 -3.19 8.40 -6.51
N LEU A 15 -2.86 7.11 -6.35
CA LEU A 15 -1.73 6.48 -7.04
C LEU A 15 -1.95 6.44 -8.55
N PHE A 16 -3.17 6.08 -8.97
CA PHE A 16 -3.52 5.97 -10.39
C PHE A 16 -3.58 7.33 -11.07
N LYS A 17 -4.14 8.36 -10.43
CA LYS A 17 -4.14 9.74 -10.95
C LYS A 17 -2.72 10.26 -11.17
N GLY A 18 -1.83 10.08 -10.18
CA GLY A 18 -0.43 10.48 -10.32
C GLY A 18 0.25 9.81 -11.52
N TYR A 19 0.05 8.50 -11.68
CA TYR A 19 0.58 7.75 -12.82
C TYR A 19 0.01 8.22 -14.16
N VAL A 20 -1.32 8.38 -14.26
CA VAL A 20 -1.98 8.86 -15.50
C VAL A 20 -1.49 10.26 -15.88
N ILE A 21 -1.36 11.17 -14.92
CA ILE A 21 -0.85 12.53 -15.15
C ILE A 21 0.60 12.47 -15.67
N GLN A 22 1.46 11.66 -15.08
CA GLN A 22 2.85 11.50 -15.54
C GLN A 22 2.92 10.91 -16.95
N CYS A 23 2.11 9.90 -17.26
CA CYS A 23 2.01 9.33 -18.61
C CYS A 23 1.49 10.36 -19.62
N ALA A 24 0.50 11.18 -19.26
CA ALA A 24 -0.03 12.23 -20.11
C ALA A 24 1.03 13.31 -20.39
N ILE A 25 1.75 13.77 -19.37
CA ILE A 25 2.84 14.74 -19.51
C ILE A 25 3.94 14.20 -20.43
N CYS A 26 4.40 12.96 -20.19
CA CYS A 26 5.39 12.31 -21.06
C CYS A 26 4.92 12.21 -22.51
N SER A 27 3.65 11.85 -22.73
CA SER A 27 3.08 11.76 -24.09
C SER A 27 3.08 13.11 -24.79
N VAL A 28 2.63 14.17 -24.11
CA VAL A 28 2.59 15.53 -24.65
C VAL A 28 3.99 16.04 -24.97
N LEU A 29 4.98 15.81 -24.11
CA LEU A 29 6.36 16.24 -24.32
C LEU A 29 7.01 15.52 -25.49
N ILE A 30 6.84 14.20 -25.62
CA ILE A 30 7.45 13.41 -26.69
C ILE A 30 6.80 13.72 -28.04
N PHE A 31 5.46 13.67 -28.13
CA PHE A 31 4.77 13.92 -29.40
C PHE A 31 4.80 15.40 -29.79
N GLY A 32 4.65 16.33 -28.84
CA GLY A 32 4.78 17.77 -29.08
C GLY A 32 6.20 18.15 -29.51
N GLY A 33 7.22 17.59 -28.83
CA GLY A 33 8.62 17.81 -29.19
C GLY A 33 8.97 17.27 -30.57
N THR A 34 8.52 16.05 -30.92
CA THR A 34 8.76 15.47 -32.27
C THR A 34 8.03 16.23 -33.36
N PHE A 35 6.83 16.73 -33.10
CA PHE A 35 6.08 17.56 -34.03
C PHE A 35 6.80 18.90 -34.32
N LEU A 36 7.27 19.60 -33.28
CA LEU A 36 8.03 20.85 -33.40
C LEU A 36 9.36 20.60 -34.15
N LEU A 37 10.08 19.54 -33.85
CA LEU A 37 11.30 19.17 -34.53
C LEU A 37 11.04 18.82 -36.01
N GLY A 38 9.90 18.22 -36.33
CA GLY A 38 9.45 17.96 -37.67
C GLY A 38 9.27 19.25 -38.46
N ILE A 39 8.53 20.23 -37.94
CA ILE A 39 8.31 21.54 -38.59
C ILE A 39 9.62 22.28 -38.79
N MET A 40 10.48 22.39 -37.78
CA MET A 40 11.77 23.05 -37.90
C MET A 40 12.67 22.38 -38.94
N ALA A 41 12.64 21.05 -39.00
CA ALA A 41 13.41 20.28 -39.96
C ALA A 41 12.91 20.47 -41.39
N GLU A 42 11.60 20.58 -41.64
CA GLU A 42 11.01 20.87 -42.94
C GLU A 42 11.42 22.25 -43.43
N GLU A 43 11.40 23.28 -42.58
CA GLU A 43 11.73 24.66 -42.96
C GLU A 43 13.20 24.80 -43.34
N ILE A 44 14.11 24.14 -42.61
CA ILE A 44 15.56 24.18 -42.91
C ILE A 44 15.92 23.37 -44.17
N LEU A 45 15.32 22.18 -44.35
CA LEU A 45 15.69 21.26 -45.44
C LEU A 45 14.95 21.53 -46.76
N ARG A 46 13.80 22.20 -46.71
CA ARG A 46 13.08 22.63 -47.94
C ARG A 46 13.96 23.47 -48.87
N LYS A 47 14.99 24.07 -48.33
CA LYS A 47 15.95 24.90 -49.06
C LYS A 47 17.08 24.10 -49.73
N TYR A 48 17.36 22.83 -49.30
CA TYR A 48 18.61 22.13 -49.66
C TYR A 48 18.47 20.66 -50.09
N VAL A 49 17.32 19.97 -49.94
CA VAL A 49 17.29 18.52 -50.17
C VAL A 49 16.03 18.03 -50.89
N LEU A 50 16.21 16.96 -51.69
CA LEU A 50 15.18 16.27 -52.47
C LEU A 50 14.06 15.74 -51.57
N TYR A 51 12.79 15.93 -51.96
CA TYR A 51 11.54 15.54 -51.27
C TYR A 51 11.53 14.10 -50.72
N TYR A 52 12.16 13.17 -51.41
CA TYR A 52 12.27 11.76 -51.03
C TYR A 52 13.04 11.54 -49.72
N TYR A 53 14.13 12.23 -49.45
CA TYR A 53 14.91 12.14 -48.21
C TYR A 53 14.17 12.70 -47.02
N LEU A 54 13.36 13.73 -47.21
CA LEU A 54 12.53 14.34 -46.15
C LEU A 54 11.49 13.36 -45.62
N TYR A 55 10.81 12.62 -46.51
CA TYR A 55 9.78 11.66 -46.14
C TYR A 55 10.34 10.54 -45.26
N TYR A 56 11.42 9.88 -45.68
CA TYR A 56 12.02 8.79 -44.89
C TYR A 56 12.58 9.25 -43.56
N ARG A 57 13.14 10.42 -43.45
CA ARG A 57 13.64 11.02 -42.20
C ARG A 57 12.50 11.30 -41.24
N THR A 58 11.39 11.84 -41.72
CA THR A 58 10.22 12.13 -40.86
C THR A 58 9.62 10.83 -40.29
N VAL A 59 9.46 9.81 -41.13
CA VAL A 59 8.99 8.48 -40.69
C VAL A 59 9.93 7.87 -39.64
N TYR A 60 11.25 7.96 -39.86
CA TYR A 60 12.23 7.46 -38.89
C TYR A 60 12.14 8.18 -37.55
N LEU A 61 11.97 9.50 -37.50
CA LEU A 61 11.79 10.27 -36.30
C LEU A 61 10.55 9.83 -35.51
N TYR A 62 9.44 9.57 -36.19
CA TYR A 62 8.22 9.06 -35.54
C TYR A 62 8.41 7.65 -34.94
N ILE A 63 9.10 6.77 -35.68
CA ILE A 63 9.40 5.42 -35.18
C ILE A 63 10.25 5.50 -33.89
N VAL A 64 11.30 6.32 -33.90
CA VAL A 64 12.15 6.51 -32.71
C VAL A 64 11.33 7.11 -31.54
N ALA A 65 10.47 8.09 -31.80
CA ALA A 65 9.61 8.68 -30.80
C ALA A 65 8.68 7.65 -30.15
N VAL A 66 8.08 6.75 -30.93
CA VAL A 66 7.20 5.68 -30.42
C VAL A 66 7.99 4.70 -29.55
N ILE A 67 9.22 4.34 -29.94
CA ILE A 67 10.08 3.45 -29.15
C ILE A 67 10.44 4.12 -27.81
N VAL A 68 10.86 5.38 -27.84
CA VAL A 68 11.19 6.15 -26.63
C VAL A 68 9.97 6.29 -25.71
N TRP A 69 8.81 6.58 -26.29
CA TRP A 69 7.55 6.69 -25.56
C TRP A 69 7.17 5.37 -24.87
N GLY A 70 7.25 4.25 -25.58
CA GLY A 70 7.01 2.92 -25.03
C GLY A 70 7.96 2.59 -23.87
N GLY A 71 9.26 2.89 -24.03
CA GLY A 71 10.26 2.72 -22.99
C GLY A 71 9.96 3.58 -21.75
N CYS A 72 9.51 4.81 -21.94
CA CYS A 72 9.13 5.71 -20.87
C CYS A 72 7.93 5.19 -20.07
N ILE A 73 6.90 4.67 -20.76
CA ILE A 73 5.74 4.07 -20.12
C ILE A 73 6.13 2.84 -19.29
N ILE A 74 6.95 1.95 -19.86
CA ILE A 74 7.43 0.76 -19.16
C ILE A 74 8.19 1.16 -17.89
N TYR A 75 9.05 2.17 -17.97
CA TYR A 75 9.80 2.68 -16.82
C TYR A 75 8.88 3.27 -15.74
N LEU A 76 7.89 4.09 -16.12
CA LEU A 76 6.91 4.65 -15.16
C LEU A 76 6.08 3.54 -14.50
N THR A 77 5.67 2.52 -15.27
CA THR A 77 4.95 1.36 -14.73
C THR A 77 5.82 0.59 -13.72
N TYR A 78 7.11 0.41 -14.02
CA TYR A 78 8.06 -0.21 -13.09
C TYR A 78 8.17 0.56 -11.78
N LEU A 79 8.27 1.90 -11.83
CA LEU A 79 8.31 2.74 -10.62
C LEU A 79 7.03 2.63 -9.79
N LEU A 80 5.87 2.58 -10.44
CA LEU A 80 4.59 2.39 -9.76
C LEU A 80 4.52 1.03 -9.07
N LEU A 81 4.91 -0.05 -9.77
CA LEU A 81 4.94 -1.40 -9.19
C LEU A 81 5.90 -1.48 -8.00
N LYS A 82 7.09 -0.87 -8.11
CA LYS A 82 8.04 -0.81 -7.00
C LYS A 82 7.43 -0.13 -5.77
N LYS A 83 6.68 0.95 -5.95
CA LYS A 83 6.00 1.65 -4.85
C LYS A 83 4.91 0.79 -4.22
N VAL A 84 4.10 0.10 -5.03
CA VAL A 84 3.06 -0.81 -4.54
C VAL A 84 3.66 -1.97 -3.73
N VAL A 85 4.73 -2.57 -4.24
CA VAL A 85 5.43 -3.66 -3.52
C VAL A 85 5.99 -3.17 -2.19
N ALA A 86 6.57 -1.96 -2.14
CA ALA A 86 7.05 -1.37 -0.89
C ALA A 86 5.92 -1.23 0.15
N TYR A 87 4.72 -0.79 -0.26
CA TYR A 87 3.57 -0.71 0.63
C TYR A 87 3.12 -2.08 1.16
N VAL A 88 3.15 -3.11 0.31
CA VAL A 88 2.83 -4.49 0.76
C VAL A 88 3.81 -4.95 1.83
N TYR A 89 5.11 -4.72 1.65
CA TYR A 89 6.12 -5.06 2.66
C TYR A 89 5.92 -4.28 3.97
N GLU A 90 5.56 -3.00 3.88
CA GLU A 90 5.29 -2.17 5.05
C GLU A 90 4.09 -2.70 5.85
N VAL A 91 3.00 -3.06 5.18
CA VAL A 91 1.82 -3.68 5.82
C VAL A 91 2.18 -5.03 6.44
N GLN A 92 2.95 -5.85 5.74
CA GLN A 92 3.41 -7.14 6.27
C GLN A 92 4.27 -6.96 7.54
N ALA A 93 5.20 -6.02 7.52
CA ALA A 93 6.03 -5.72 8.69
C ALA A 93 5.20 -5.18 9.87
N ALA A 94 4.22 -4.32 9.60
CA ALA A 94 3.30 -3.79 10.59
C ALA A 94 2.46 -4.91 11.24
N THR A 95 1.95 -5.85 10.42
CA THR A 95 1.18 -6.99 10.90
C THR A 95 2.03 -7.91 11.79
N GLY A 96 3.31 -8.12 11.45
CA GLY A 96 4.25 -8.87 12.29
C GLY A 96 4.47 -8.22 13.67
N LYS A 97 4.52 -6.89 13.72
CA LYS A 97 4.66 -6.13 14.97
C LYS A 97 3.39 -6.08 15.82
N MET A 98 2.24 -6.47 15.29
CA MET A 98 0.96 -6.45 15.99
C MET A 98 0.99 -7.33 17.26
N PHE A 99 1.71 -8.45 17.22
CA PHE A 99 1.83 -9.39 18.36
C PHE A 99 3.02 -9.12 19.28
N ASP A 100 3.86 -8.12 18.94
CA ASP A 100 5.00 -7.76 19.79
C ASP A 100 4.53 -6.83 20.92
N GLN A 101 4.70 -7.29 22.17
CA GLN A 101 4.32 -6.55 23.38
C GLN A 101 5.22 -5.32 23.62
N ASN A 102 6.41 -5.28 23.05
CA ASN A 102 7.34 -4.16 23.22
C ASN A 102 7.01 -2.96 22.33
N VAL A 103 6.15 -3.16 21.33
CA VAL A 103 5.75 -2.11 20.39
C VAL A 103 4.39 -1.57 20.81
N SER A 104 4.33 -0.37 21.36
CA SER A 104 3.08 0.25 21.78
C SER A 104 2.28 0.86 20.62
N TYR A 105 2.94 1.34 19.58
CA TYR A 105 2.33 1.99 18.43
C TYR A 105 3.05 1.65 17.14
N ILE A 106 2.30 1.41 16.07
CA ILE A 106 2.81 1.07 14.73
C ILE A 106 2.61 2.28 13.84
N GLU A 107 3.74 2.86 13.37
CA GLU A 107 3.77 3.94 12.39
C GLU A 107 3.96 3.37 10.99
N MET A 108 3.28 3.99 10.02
CA MET A 108 3.37 3.65 8.59
C MET A 108 3.43 4.93 7.76
N SER A 109 3.75 4.78 6.47
CA SER A 109 3.76 5.88 5.52
C SER A 109 2.44 6.67 5.56
N PRO A 110 2.47 7.99 5.28
CA PRO A 110 1.25 8.83 5.33
C PRO A 110 0.11 8.29 4.46
N GLU A 111 0.44 7.66 3.34
CA GLU A 111 -0.54 7.03 2.45
C GLU A 111 -1.23 5.81 3.05
N LEU A 112 -0.60 5.17 4.05
CA LEU A 112 -1.11 4.00 4.76
C LEU A 112 -1.57 4.32 6.19
N SER A 113 -1.71 5.60 6.53
CA SER A 113 -2.05 6.07 7.89
C SER A 113 -3.35 5.48 8.43
N GLU A 114 -4.34 5.28 7.56
CA GLU A 114 -5.61 4.66 7.93
C GLU A 114 -5.47 3.17 8.24
N ILE A 115 -4.64 2.45 7.46
CA ILE A 115 -4.31 1.05 7.72
C ILE A 115 -3.56 0.95 9.05
N ALA A 116 -2.63 1.86 9.32
CA ALA A 116 -1.92 1.95 10.59
C ALA A 116 -2.88 2.14 11.77
N ALA A 117 -3.86 3.06 11.65
CA ALA A 117 -4.87 3.29 12.67
C ALA A 117 -5.71 2.03 12.93
N ASN A 118 -6.15 1.34 11.89
CA ASN A 118 -6.91 0.10 12.01
C ASN A 118 -6.09 -1.02 12.67
N ILE A 119 -4.82 -1.18 12.31
CA ILE A 119 -3.93 -2.18 12.93
C ILE A 119 -3.71 -1.85 14.41
N ASN A 120 -3.48 -0.58 14.76
CA ASN A 120 -3.31 -0.14 16.13
C ASN A 120 -4.60 -0.36 16.97
N GLN A 121 -5.77 -0.10 16.40
CA GLN A 121 -7.05 -0.40 17.06
C GLN A 121 -7.21 -1.90 17.30
N LEU A 122 -6.97 -2.74 16.30
CA LEU A 122 -7.06 -4.20 16.45
C LEU A 122 -6.08 -4.72 17.51
N LYS A 123 -4.88 -4.15 17.60
CA LYS A 123 -3.90 -4.46 18.63
C LYS A 123 -4.44 -4.16 20.02
N GLN A 124 -5.00 -2.97 20.24
CA GLN A 124 -5.61 -2.59 21.52
C GLN A 124 -6.77 -3.49 21.90
N GLU A 125 -7.64 -3.84 20.95
CA GLU A 125 -8.75 -4.77 21.18
C GLU A 125 -8.24 -6.17 21.57
N ALA A 126 -7.21 -6.67 20.88
CA ALA A 126 -6.60 -7.96 21.20
C ALA A 126 -5.96 -7.98 22.59
N GLU A 127 -5.21 -6.93 22.96
CA GLU A 127 -4.59 -6.79 24.29
C GLU A 127 -5.66 -6.68 25.40
N SER A 128 -6.71 -5.91 25.17
CA SER A 128 -7.84 -5.79 26.11
C SER A 128 -8.55 -7.13 26.31
N ASN A 129 -8.84 -7.85 25.24
CA ASN A 129 -9.47 -9.17 25.30
C ASN A 129 -8.58 -10.20 26.01
N ALA A 130 -7.28 -10.18 25.77
CA ALA A 130 -6.33 -11.06 26.46
C ALA A 130 -6.28 -10.77 27.97
N ARG A 131 -6.33 -9.49 28.37
CA ARG A 131 -6.39 -9.09 29.77
C ARG A 131 -7.69 -9.54 30.42
N LEU A 132 -8.84 -9.31 29.78
CA LEU A 132 -10.14 -9.76 30.28
C LEU A 132 -10.20 -11.29 30.41
N ALA A 133 -9.65 -12.03 29.46
CA ALA A 133 -9.58 -13.49 29.54
C ALA A 133 -8.76 -13.94 30.74
N LYS A 134 -7.62 -13.32 31.00
CA LYS A 134 -6.75 -13.60 32.13
C LYS A 134 -7.45 -13.27 33.49
N GLU A 135 -8.11 -12.11 33.58
CA GLU A 135 -8.88 -11.72 34.75
C GLU A 135 -10.03 -12.71 35.05
N ASN A 136 -10.73 -13.17 34.00
CA ASN A 136 -11.81 -14.16 34.15
C ASN A 136 -11.26 -15.52 34.61
N GLU A 137 -10.11 -15.93 34.10
CA GLU A 137 -9.44 -17.16 34.54
C GLU A 137 -9.02 -17.07 36.00
N GLN A 138 -8.46 -15.95 36.44
CA GLN A 138 -8.11 -15.71 37.80
C GLN A 138 -9.37 -15.77 38.75
N ARG A 139 -10.43 -15.07 38.36
CA ARG A 139 -11.69 -15.11 39.10
C ARG A 139 -12.25 -16.52 39.21
N LYS A 140 -12.19 -17.30 38.12
CA LYS A 140 -12.61 -18.70 38.12
C LYS A 140 -11.77 -19.55 39.08
N ASN A 141 -10.46 -19.36 39.10
CA ASN A 141 -9.55 -20.07 39.99
C ASN A 141 -9.80 -19.68 41.46
N ASP A 142 -10.00 -18.40 41.72
CA ASP A 142 -10.36 -17.90 43.09
C ASP A 142 -11.68 -18.49 43.54
N LEU A 143 -12.70 -18.54 42.71
CA LEU A 143 -13.99 -19.13 43.00
C LEU A 143 -13.86 -20.64 43.35
N ILE A 144 -13.07 -21.38 42.57
CA ILE A 144 -12.79 -22.80 42.82
C ILE A 144 -12.08 -22.97 44.17
N MET A 145 -11.15 -22.09 44.53
CA MET A 145 -10.42 -22.12 45.79
C MET A 145 -11.36 -21.84 46.97
N TYR A 146 -12.25 -20.85 46.86
CA TYR A 146 -13.28 -20.56 47.90
C TYR A 146 -14.24 -21.72 48.09
N LEU A 147 -14.77 -22.30 46.99
CA LEU A 147 -15.64 -23.46 47.04
C LEU A 147 -14.97 -24.68 47.69
N ALA A 148 -13.70 -24.92 47.34
CA ALA A 148 -12.92 -26.03 47.92
C ALA A 148 -12.71 -25.82 49.45
N HIS A 149 -12.43 -24.58 49.84
CA HIS A 149 -12.32 -24.24 51.28
C HIS A 149 -13.63 -24.43 52.05
N ASP A 150 -14.74 -23.93 51.51
CA ASP A 150 -16.05 -24.01 52.13
C ASP A 150 -16.61 -25.44 52.17
N LEU A 151 -16.25 -26.28 51.19
CA LEU A 151 -16.59 -27.69 51.19
C LEU A 151 -15.71 -28.52 52.15
N LYS A 152 -14.48 -28.10 52.47
CA LYS A 152 -13.58 -28.77 53.38
C LYS A 152 -14.13 -28.75 54.82
N THR A 153 -14.76 -27.65 55.24
CA THR A 153 -15.28 -27.48 56.60
C THR A 153 -16.41 -28.48 56.93
N PRO A 154 -17.48 -28.62 56.14
CA PRO A 154 -18.50 -29.62 56.40
C PRO A 154 -18.03 -31.08 56.19
N LEU A 155 -17.11 -31.29 55.25
CA LEU A 155 -16.57 -32.64 54.97
C LEU A 155 -15.71 -33.14 56.15
N SER A 156 -14.89 -32.26 56.74
CA SER A 156 -14.11 -32.61 57.94
C SER A 156 -15.00 -32.91 59.16
N SER A 157 -16.17 -32.31 59.26
CA SER A 157 -17.12 -32.59 60.37
C SER A 157 -17.88 -33.90 60.15
N VAL A 158 -18.02 -34.37 58.87
CA VAL A 158 -18.70 -35.65 58.55
C VAL A 158 -17.75 -36.86 58.66
N ILE A 159 -16.46 -36.66 58.38
CA ILE A 159 -15.45 -37.73 58.42
C ILE A 159 -14.86 -37.89 59.83
N GLY A 160 -15.03 -36.90 60.68
CA GLY A 160 -14.54 -36.92 62.07
C GLY A 160 -15.48 -37.57 63.15
N TYR A 161 -16.52 -38.27 62.66
CA TYR A 161 -17.37 -39.14 63.51
C TYR A 161 -17.09 -40.60 63.25
#